data_dd3a747ecd0b3a91a0e522fbb55d1001
#
_entry.id   dd3a747ecd0b3a91a0e522fbb55d1001
#
_cell.length_a   1.000
_cell.length_b   1.000
_cell.length_c   1.000
_cell.angle_alpha   90.00
_cell.angle_beta   90.00
_cell.angle_gamma   90.00
#
_symmetry.space_group_name_H-M   'P 1'
#
loop_
_entity.id
_entity.type
_entity.pdbx_description
1 polymer ?
#
loop_
_entity_poly.entity_id
_entity_poly.type
_entity_poly.pdbx_seq_one_letter_code
_entity_poly.pdbx_strand_id
1 'polypeptide(L)'
;MPESRARQRLAEEAARIILEEGVRDYGLAKRKAADHLGMSGRREMPANTEVEAAVLERNRLFAGAENRREYLDRLRVAAVVMERLAGLEPRLVGPLVIGILEPQPLINLHGFAETVEEVIFQLGDMGIQCRSGERHYRGGQGARAPFLSFRGPEGLDIELTVFPADGIRQAPPSPIDGRPMRRLGLPAVQELIAEAEADLAPSD
;
A
#
# COMPACT_ATOMS: atom_id res chain seq x y z
N MET A 1 -32.03 -6.94 -8.41
CA MET A 1 -32.04 -6.38 -7.04
C MET A 1 -31.38 -7.29 -5.98
N PRO A 2 -31.65 -8.61 -5.82
CA PRO A 2 -30.97 -9.43 -4.81
C PRO A 2 -29.48 -9.68 -5.11
N GLU A 3 -29.05 -9.74 -6.36
CA GLU A 3 -27.65 -9.95 -6.75
C GLU A 3 -26.74 -8.76 -6.39
N SER A 4 -27.23 -7.52 -6.52
CA SER A 4 -26.48 -6.32 -6.13
C SER A 4 -26.21 -6.30 -4.62
N ARG A 5 -27.17 -6.66 -3.77
CA ARG A 5 -26.98 -6.73 -2.32
C ARG A 5 -25.98 -7.80 -1.89
N ALA A 6 -26.02 -8.96 -2.55
CA ALA A 6 -25.09 -10.04 -2.23
C ALA A 6 -23.64 -9.69 -2.65
N ARG A 7 -23.48 -9.04 -3.80
CA ARG A 7 -22.19 -8.55 -4.28
C ARG A 7 -21.62 -7.46 -3.36
N GLN A 8 -22.47 -6.56 -2.89
CA GLN A 8 -22.11 -5.54 -1.90
C GLN A 8 -21.67 -6.18 -0.58
N ARG A 9 -22.42 -7.15 -0.03
CA ARG A 9 -22.05 -7.87 1.20
C ARG A 9 -20.72 -8.61 1.06
N LEU A 10 -20.44 -9.19 -0.12
CA LEU A 10 -19.14 -9.81 -0.41
C LEU A 10 -18.00 -8.78 -0.41
N ALA A 11 -18.23 -7.58 -0.97
CA ALA A 11 -17.25 -6.51 -0.96
C ALA A 11 -16.96 -5.99 0.46
N GLU A 12 -18.02 -5.80 1.27
CA GLU A 12 -17.93 -5.36 2.66
C GLU A 12 -17.18 -6.39 3.54
N GLU A 13 -17.48 -7.69 3.39
CA GLU A 13 -16.80 -8.75 4.13
C GLU A 13 -15.34 -8.91 3.66
N ALA A 14 -15.06 -8.80 2.36
CA ALA A 14 -13.69 -8.79 1.86
C ALA A 14 -12.88 -7.59 2.40
N ALA A 15 -13.53 -6.43 2.50
CA ALA A 15 -12.93 -5.24 3.10
C ALA A 15 -12.60 -5.45 4.59
N ARG A 16 -13.48 -6.10 5.35
CA ARG A 16 -13.22 -6.47 6.74
C ARG A 16 -11.98 -7.39 6.85
N ILE A 17 -11.92 -8.41 6.01
CA ILE A 17 -10.80 -9.37 5.98
C ILE A 17 -9.49 -8.67 5.65
N ILE A 18 -9.48 -7.72 4.71
CA ILE A 18 -8.30 -6.92 4.36
C ILE A 18 -7.82 -6.11 5.57
N LEU A 19 -8.74 -5.38 6.22
CA LEU A 19 -8.40 -4.45 7.29
C LEU A 19 -8.11 -5.15 8.64
N GLU A 20 -8.78 -6.24 8.95
CA GLU A 20 -8.68 -6.89 10.26
C GLU A 20 -7.73 -8.10 10.25
N GLU A 21 -7.68 -8.85 9.15
CA GLU A 21 -6.84 -10.05 9.04
C GLU A 21 -5.54 -9.79 8.25
N GLY A 22 -5.35 -8.59 7.68
CA GLY A 22 -4.14 -8.21 6.94
C GLY A 22 -3.96 -8.94 5.59
N VAL A 23 -5.06 -9.41 4.99
CA VAL A 23 -5.02 -10.12 3.71
C VAL A 23 -4.84 -9.11 2.57
N ARG A 24 -3.66 -9.09 1.95
CA ARG A 24 -3.30 -8.14 0.89
C ARG A 24 -3.77 -8.55 -0.51
N ASP A 25 -3.99 -9.84 -0.75
CA ASP A 25 -4.50 -10.34 -2.03
C ASP A 25 -6.03 -10.21 -2.08
N TYR A 26 -6.52 -9.32 -2.93
CA TYR A 26 -7.95 -9.08 -3.12
C TYR A 26 -8.72 -10.33 -3.58
N GLY A 27 -8.08 -11.19 -4.39
CA GLY A 27 -8.66 -12.46 -4.81
C GLY A 27 -8.84 -13.42 -3.64
N LEU A 28 -7.84 -13.50 -2.76
CA LEU A 28 -7.92 -14.31 -1.54
C LEU A 28 -8.96 -13.74 -0.57
N ALA A 29 -8.97 -12.43 -0.35
CA ALA A 29 -9.95 -11.77 0.52
C ALA A 29 -11.39 -12.05 0.05
N LYS A 30 -11.65 -11.95 -1.26
CA LYS A 30 -12.97 -12.24 -1.85
C LYS A 30 -13.36 -13.72 -1.69
N ARG A 31 -12.43 -14.66 -1.86
CA ARG A 31 -12.72 -16.10 -1.64
C ARG A 31 -13.06 -16.36 -0.18
N LYS A 32 -12.25 -15.85 0.77
CA LYS A 32 -12.55 -15.97 2.21
C LYS A 32 -13.90 -15.34 2.56
N ALA A 33 -14.22 -14.18 2.00
CA ALA A 33 -15.52 -13.53 2.21
C ALA A 33 -16.69 -14.40 1.71
N ALA A 34 -16.54 -15.04 0.55
CA ALA A 34 -17.54 -15.94 0.00
C ALA A 34 -17.74 -17.18 0.90
N ASP A 35 -16.68 -17.72 1.43
CA ASP A 35 -16.73 -18.87 2.36
C ASP A 35 -17.42 -18.47 3.67
N HIS A 36 -17.05 -17.35 4.27
CA HIS A 36 -17.66 -16.84 5.51
C HIS A 36 -19.17 -16.58 5.38
N LEU A 37 -19.60 -16.09 4.23
CA LEU A 37 -21.01 -15.78 3.97
C LEU A 37 -21.82 -16.96 3.42
N GLY A 38 -21.20 -18.14 3.24
CA GLY A 38 -21.83 -19.31 2.63
C GLY A 38 -22.22 -19.08 1.17
N MET A 39 -21.44 -18.25 0.47
CA MET A 39 -21.67 -17.83 -0.93
C MET A 39 -20.62 -18.42 -1.89
N SER A 40 -19.92 -19.46 -1.47
CA SER A 40 -18.93 -20.15 -2.29
C SER A 40 -19.57 -20.71 -3.57
N GLY A 41 -18.86 -20.53 -4.70
CA GLY A 41 -19.38 -20.96 -6.01
C GLY A 41 -20.23 -19.93 -6.76
N ARG A 42 -20.40 -18.72 -6.24
CA ARG A 42 -21.05 -17.63 -6.99
C ARG A 42 -20.27 -17.25 -8.23
N ARG A 43 -20.98 -17.04 -9.34
CA ARG A 43 -20.40 -16.58 -10.61
C ARG A 43 -19.96 -15.11 -10.57
N GLU A 44 -20.61 -14.28 -9.75
CA GLU A 44 -20.36 -12.83 -9.70
C GLU A 44 -19.67 -12.44 -8.39
N MET A 45 -18.37 -12.41 -8.44
CA MET A 45 -17.53 -11.83 -7.39
C MET A 45 -17.44 -10.31 -7.58
N PRO A 46 -17.31 -9.52 -6.48
CA PRO A 46 -17.10 -8.08 -6.60
C PRO A 46 -15.80 -7.77 -7.34
N ALA A 47 -15.78 -6.68 -8.10
CA ALA A 47 -14.55 -6.14 -8.68
C ALA A 47 -13.60 -5.67 -7.56
N ASN A 48 -12.30 -5.58 -7.85
CA ASN A 48 -11.35 -5.09 -6.85
C ASN A 48 -11.64 -3.62 -6.46
N THR A 49 -12.14 -2.83 -7.41
CA THR A 49 -12.59 -1.43 -7.17
C THR A 49 -13.77 -1.34 -6.20
N GLU A 50 -14.68 -2.30 -6.21
CA GLU A 50 -15.80 -2.35 -5.27
C GLU A 50 -15.32 -2.73 -3.87
N VAL A 51 -14.37 -3.66 -3.78
CA VAL A 51 -13.74 -4.02 -2.50
C VAL A 51 -12.94 -2.83 -1.96
N GLU A 52 -12.16 -2.13 -2.80
CA GLU A 52 -11.42 -0.94 -2.38
C GLU A 52 -12.35 0.16 -1.86
N ALA A 53 -13.46 0.43 -2.56
CA ALA A 53 -14.45 1.40 -2.10
C ALA A 53 -15.02 1.00 -0.72
N ALA A 54 -15.29 -0.29 -0.49
CA ALA A 54 -15.74 -0.79 0.81
C ALA A 54 -14.65 -0.68 1.89
N VAL A 55 -13.37 -0.89 1.54
CA VAL A 55 -12.23 -0.69 2.45
C VAL A 55 -12.13 0.78 2.87
N LEU A 56 -12.18 1.70 1.92
CA LEU A 56 -12.13 3.15 2.19
C LEU A 56 -13.29 3.60 3.07
N GLU A 57 -14.51 3.16 2.77
CA GLU A 57 -15.69 3.51 3.56
C GLU A 57 -15.61 2.94 4.98
N ARG A 58 -15.18 1.67 5.13
CA ARG A 58 -14.98 1.06 6.45
C ARG A 58 -13.90 1.80 7.24
N ASN A 59 -12.76 2.11 6.61
CA ASN A 59 -11.70 2.86 7.24
C ASN A 59 -12.20 4.23 7.71
N ARG A 60 -12.96 4.96 6.87
CA ARG A 60 -13.55 6.26 7.22
C ARG A 60 -14.50 6.17 8.43
N LEU A 61 -15.32 5.13 8.50
CA LEU A 61 -16.32 4.94 9.57
C LEU A 61 -15.71 4.51 10.90
N PHE A 62 -14.63 3.72 10.85
CA PHE A 62 -14.05 3.07 12.04
C PHE A 62 -12.67 3.59 12.41
N ALA A 63 -12.08 4.53 11.66
CA ALA A 63 -10.80 5.16 12.01
C ALA A 63 -10.96 6.10 13.21
N GLY A 64 -10.75 5.57 14.41
CA GLY A 64 -10.67 6.36 15.64
C GLY A 64 -9.47 7.30 15.65
N ALA A 65 -9.37 8.12 16.70
CA ALA A 65 -8.25 9.04 16.89
C ALA A 65 -6.89 8.32 16.93
N GLU A 66 -6.84 7.11 17.47
CA GLU A 66 -5.64 6.28 17.52
C GLU A 66 -5.16 5.89 16.10
N ASN A 67 -6.05 5.42 15.25
CA ASN A 67 -5.70 5.09 13.86
C ASN A 67 -5.22 6.32 13.07
N ARG A 68 -5.81 7.50 13.32
CA ARG A 68 -5.35 8.74 12.67
C ARG A 68 -3.94 9.15 13.12
N ARG A 69 -3.61 8.96 14.41
CA ARG A 69 -2.25 9.18 14.92
C ARG A 69 -1.26 8.20 14.30
N GLU A 70 -1.60 6.92 14.29
CA GLU A 70 -0.77 5.88 13.68
C GLU A 70 -0.55 6.14 12.18
N TYR A 71 -1.58 6.60 11.46
CA TYR A 71 -1.44 7.00 10.06
C TYR A 71 -0.43 8.14 9.90
N LEU A 72 -0.55 9.19 10.70
CA LEU A 72 0.38 10.32 10.70
C LEU A 72 1.81 9.87 11.02
N ASP A 73 2.00 9.02 12.01
CA ASP A 73 3.32 8.52 12.40
C ASP A 73 3.95 7.69 11.27
N ARG A 74 3.18 6.85 10.60
CA ARG A 74 3.68 6.09 9.42
C ARG A 74 4.04 7.01 8.24
N LEU A 75 3.28 8.09 8.00
CA LEU A 75 3.64 9.08 6.97
C LEU A 75 4.94 9.80 7.30
N ARG A 76 5.13 10.19 8.56
CA ARG A 76 6.37 10.82 9.03
C ARG A 76 7.58 9.91 8.85
N VAL A 77 7.46 8.63 9.21
CA VAL A 77 8.52 7.64 8.98
C VAL A 77 8.78 7.47 7.48
N ALA A 78 7.73 7.41 6.65
CA ALA A 78 7.87 7.35 5.19
C ALA A 78 8.65 8.55 4.66
N ALA A 79 8.33 9.78 5.10
CA ALA A 79 9.03 10.99 4.70
C ALA A 79 10.52 10.94 5.08
N VAL A 80 10.84 10.57 6.32
CA VAL A 80 12.24 10.43 6.80
C VAL A 80 13.02 9.42 5.95
N VAL A 81 12.42 8.26 5.62
CA VAL A 81 13.06 7.25 4.77
C VAL A 81 13.25 7.78 3.35
N MET A 82 12.24 8.47 2.80
CA MET A 82 12.32 9.05 1.45
C MET A 82 13.40 10.13 1.37
N GLU A 83 13.58 10.96 2.40
CA GLU A 83 14.66 11.94 2.48
C GLU A 83 16.04 11.28 2.49
N ARG A 84 16.21 10.24 3.31
CA ARG A 84 17.48 9.48 3.37
C ARG A 84 17.83 8.79 2.05
N LEU A 85 16.83 8.38 1.31
CA LEU A 85 16.96 7.70 0.01
C LEU A 85 16.77 8.64 -1.18
N ALA A 86 16.93 9.96 -1.01
CA ALA A 86 16.64 10.97 -2.03
C ALA A 86 17.32 10.67 -3.38
N GLY A 87 18.55 10.11 -3.37
CA GLY A 87 19.27 9.72 -4.58
C GLY A 87 18.58 8.66 -5.44
N LEU A 88 17.63 7.91 -4.88
CA LEU A 88 16.82 6.91 -5.58
C LEU A 88 15.46 7.48 -6.04
N GLU A 89 15.23 8.78 -5.90
CA GLU A 89 13.96 9.46 -6.22
C GLU A 89 12.70 8.71 -5.68
N PRO A 90 12.65 8.35 -4.39
CA PRO A 90 11.65 7.44 -3.87
C PRO A 90 10.23 7.98 -4.04
N ARG A 91 9.29 7.05 -4.24
CA ARG A 91 7.86 7.33 -4.32
C ARG A 91 7.10 6.45 -3.33
N LEU A 92 6.29 7.05 -2.49
CA LEU A 92 5.36 6.33 -1.63
C LEU A 92 4.25 5.71 -2.48
N VAL A 93 3.94 4.44 -2.22
CA VAL A 93 2.92 3.66 -2.93
C VAL A 93 2.10 2.81 -1.96
N GLY A 94 1.04 2.19 -2.47
CA GLY A 94 0.22 1.23 -1.73
C GLY A 94 -0.82 1.87 -0.81
N PRO A 95 -1.31 1.13 0.19
CA PRO A 95 -2.47 1.52 1.00
C PRO A 95 -2.31 2.85 1.75
N LEU A 96 -1.09 3.17 2.20
CA LEU A 96 -0.81 4.40 2.94
C LEU A 96 -1.09 5.66 2.10
N VAL A 97 -0.94 5.58 0.76
CA VAL A 97 -1.24 6.69 -0.17
C VAL A 97 -2.70 7.13 -0.15
N ILE A 98 -3.60 6.23 0.23
CA ILE A 98 -5.06 6.45 0.26
C ILE A 98 -5.63 6.40 1.68
N GLY A 99 -4.79 6.53 2.70
CA GLY A 99 -5.22 6.61 4.10
C GLY A 99 -5.57 5.28 4.75
N ILE A 100 -5.18 4.16 4.16
CA ILE A 100 -5.46 2.83 4.72
C ILE A 100 -4.27 2.36 5.56
N LEU A 101 -4.57 1.96 6.80
CA LEU A 101 -3.64 1.27 7.70
C LEU A 101 -3.86 -0.24 7.61
N GLU A 102 -2.83 -0.97 7.20
CA GLU A 102 -2.80 -2.42 7.31
C GLU A 102 -2.39 -2.83 8.74
N PRO A 103 -2.89 -3.99 9.26
CA PRO A 103 -2.53 -4.48 10.59
C PRO A 103 -1.03 -4.69 10.78
N GLN A 104 -0.33 -5.08 9.72
CA GLN A 104 1.12 -5.17 9.71
C GLN A 104 1.70 -3.85 9.22
N PRO A 105 2.50 -3.15 10.06
CA PRO A 105 3.07 -1.86 9.67
C PRO A 105 4.14 -2.05 8.59
N LEU A 106 3.76 -1.80 7.34
CA LEU A 106 4.64 -1.84 6.18
C LEU A 106 4.52 -0.54 5.38
N ILE A 107 5.66 0.07 5.08
CA ILE A 107 5.76 1.21 4.18
C ILE A 107 6.28 0.73 2.84
N ASN A 108 5.48 0.90 1.78
CA ASN A 108 5.85 0.50 0.44
C ASN A 108 6.40 1.70 -0.33
N LEU A 109 7.61 1.55 -0.84
CA LEU A 109 8.28 2.55 -1.66
C LEU A 109 8.65 1.97 -3.04
N HIS A 110 8.62 2.81 -4.06
CA HIS A 110 9.30 2.57 -5.33
C HIS A 110 10.54 3.45 -5.38
N GLY A 111 11.69 2.88 -5.70
CA GLY A 111 12.94 3.60 -5.96
C GLY A 111 13.43 3.34 -7.39
N PHE A 112 14.34 4.17 -7.87
CA PHE A 112 14.83 4.11 -9.24
C PHE A 112 16.37 4.11 -9.23
N ALA A 113 16.96 3.09 -9.85
CA ALA A 113 18.39 2.91 -9.96
C ALA A 113 18.75 2.11 -11.22
N GLU A 114 20.00 2.12 -11.64
CA GLU A 114 20.45 1.31 -12.77
C GLU A 114 20.43 -0.18 -12.40
N THR A 115 20.83 -0.51 -11.16
CA THR A 115 20.87 -1.89 -10.67
C THR A 115 20.37 -1.98 -9.22
N VAL A 116 19.86 -3.14 -8.82
CA VAL A 116 19.48 -3.39 -7.43
C VAL A 116 20.70 -3.48 -6.51
N GLU A 117 21.84 -3.91 -7.05
CA GLU A 117 23.11 -4.02 -6.34
C GLU A 117 23.60 -2.66 -5.85
N GLU A 118 23.48 -1.60 -6.67
CA GLU A 118 23.77 -0.22 -6.23
C GLU A 118 22.96 0.18 -5.00
N VAL A 119 21.68 -0.15 -5.00
CA VAL A 119 20.79 0.15 -3.87
C VAL A 119 21.20 -0.64 -2.62
N ILE A 120 21.58 -1.92 -2.78
CA ILE A 120 22.08 -2.75 -1.67
C ILE A 120 23.35 -2.15 -1.08
N PHE A 121 24.30 -1.71 -1.92
CA PHE A 121 25.52 -1.06 -1.45
C PHE A 121 25.21 0.26 -0.73
N GLN A 122 24.36 1.10 -1.30
CA GLN A 122 23.96 2.35 -0.68
C GLN A 122 23.31 2.15 0.70
N LEU A 123 22.42 1.16 0.83
CA LEU A 123 21.82 0.80 2.13
C LEU A 123 22.89 0.28 3.10
N GLY A 124 23.83 -0.55 2.61
CA GLY A 124 24.96 -1.05 3.39
C GLY A 124 25.86 0.07 3.93
N ASP A 125 26.17 1.08 3.12
CA ASP A 125 26.94 2.26 3.54
C ASP A 125 26.22 3.09 4.60
N MET A 126 24.89 3.04 4.61
CA MET A 126 24.04 3.63 5.66
C MET A 126 23.91 2.74 6.92
N GLY A 127 24.55 1.56 6.93
CA GLY A 127 24.44 0.58 8.01
C GLY A 127 23.09 -0.17 8.02
N ILE A 128 22.34 -0.14 6.92
CA ILE A 128 21.04 -0.79 6.80
C ILE A 128 21.20 -2.17 6.17
N GLN A 129 20.84 -3.21 6.93
CA GLN A 129 20.78 -4.57 6.40
C GLN A 129 19.44 -4.80 5.72
N CYS A 130 19.45 -5.31 4.48
CA CYS A 130 18.25 -5.61 3.73
C CYS A 130 18.18 -7.07 3.28
N ARG A 131 16.97 -7.53 3.01
CA ARG A 131 16.68 -8.81 2.34
C ARG A 131 16.14 -8.52 0.97
N SER A 132 16.55 -9.27 -0.04
CA SER A 132 16.04 -9.14 -1.40
C SER A 132 14.97 -10.17 -1.71
N GLY A 133 14.05 -9.79 -2.62
CA GLY A 133 13.02 -10.66 -3.17
C GLY A 133 12.56 -10.15 -4.53
N GLU A 134 11.62 -10.84 -5.14
CA GLU A 134 11.00 -10.43 -6.40
C GLU A 134 9.50 -10.22 -6.24
N ARG A 135 8.99 -9.15 -6.83
CA ARG A 135 7.56 -8.86 -6.92
C ARG A 135 7.08 -9.00 -8.37
N HIS A 136 5.96 -9.67 -8.53
CA HIS A 136 5.32 -9.83 -9.84
C HIS A 136 4.17 -8.82 -9.99
N TYR A 137 4.24 -7.99 -11.01
CA TYR A 137 3.15 -7.09 -11.39
C TYR A 137 2.29 -7.73 -12.46
N ARG A 138 0.97 -7.76 -12.24
CA ARG A 138 -0.01 -8.22 -13.23
C ARG A 138 -0.22 -7.11 -14.26
N GLY A 139 0.01 -7.40 -15.53
CA GLY A 139 -0.17 -6.46 -16.64
C GLY A 139 1.09 -6.33 -17.51
N GLY A 140 0.93 -6.16 -18.82
CA GLY A 140 2.02 -6.17 -19.76
C GLY A 140 2.73 -7.53 -19.84
N GLN A 141 4.01 -7.55 -20.06
CA GLN A 141 4.81 -8.80 -20.18
C GLN A 141 5.17 -9.43 -18.81
N GLY A 142 4.31 -9.33 -17.78
CA GLY A 142 4.57 -9.93 -16.48
C GLY A 142 5.83 -9.36 -15.82
N ALA A 143 5.93 -8.04 -15.76
CA ALA A 143 7.11 -7.38 -15.22
C ALA A 143 7.42 -7.87 -13.81
N ARG A 144 8.61 -8.43 -13.64
CA ARG A 144 9.19 -8.71 -12.33
C ARG A 144 10.03 -7.52 -11.92
N ALA A 145 9.91 -7.12 -10.68
CA ALA A 145 10.77 -6.10 -10.12
C ALA A 145 11.39 -6.60 -8.81
N PRO A 146 12.69 -6.43 -8.62
CA PRO A 146 13.33 -6.74 -7.35
C PRO A 146 12.80 -5.79 -6.28
N PHE A 147 12.68 -6.29 -5.05
CA PHE A 147 12.43 -5.46 -3.89
C PHE A 147 13.43 -5.76 -2.78
N LEU A 148 13.67 -4.77 -1.96
CA LEU A 148 14.51 -4.85 -0.77
C LEU A 148 13.63 -4.58 0.45
N SER A 149 13.66 -5.46 1.44
CA SER A 149 12.98 -5.27 2.71
C SER A 149 13.99 -5.02 3.83
N PHE A 150 13.74 -4.01 4.64
CA PHE A 150 14.60 -3.61 5.75
C PHE A 150 13.82 -2.94 6.87
N ARG A 151 14.43 -2.84 8.04
CA ARG A 151 13.88 -2.08 9.17
C ARG A 151 14.18 -0.60 9.02
N GLY A 152 13.13 0.20 9.01
CA GLY A 152 13.21 1.65 9.06
C GLY A 152 13.19 2.22 10.49
N PRO A 153 13.08 3.54 10.61
CA PRO A 153 12.88 4.20 11.89
C PRO A 153 11.68 3.61 12.66
N GLU A 154 11.74 3.69 13.98
CA GLU A 154 10.68 3.19 14.89
C GLU A 154 10.37 1.69 14.73
N GLY A 155 11.27 0.95 14.07
CA GLY A 155 11.11 -0.49 13.83
C GLY A 155 10.04 -0.84 12.79
N LEU A 156 9.59 0.11 11.99
CA LEU A 156 8.65 -0.14 10.89
C LEU A 156 9.34 -0.89 9.75
N ASP A 157 8.62 -1.83 9.15
CA ASP A 157 9.12 -2.54 7.96
C ASP A 157 8.99 -1.64 6.72
N ILE A 158 10.06 -1.55 5.96
CA ILE A 158 10.12 -0.83 4.68
C ILE A 158 10.31 -1.87 3.58
N GLU A 159 9.54 -1.74 2.52
CA GLU A 159 9.71 -2.49 1.29
C GLU A 159 9.94 -1.53 0.12
N LEU A 160 11.15 -1.55 -0.41
CA LEU A 160 11.58 -0.72 -1.53
C LEU A 160 11.64 -1.57 -2.80
N THR A 161 10.66 -1.40 -3.70
CA THR A 161 10.74 -2.01 -5.04
C THR A 161 11.62 -1.14 -5.93
N VAL A 162 12.63 -1.75 -6.54
CA VAL A 162 13.61 -1.05 -7.39
C VAL A 162 13.20 -1.19 -8.85
N PHE A 163 13.05 -0.07 -9.52
CA PHE A 163 12.79 0.03 -10.95
C PHE A 163 14.00 0.63 -11.67
N PRO A 164 14.18 0.38 -12.99
CA PRO A 164 15.16 1.09 -13.79
C PRO A 164 15.00 2.62 -13.66
N ALA A 165 16.07 3.37 -13.80
CA ALA A 165 16.07 4.83 -13.62
C ALA A 165 15.05 5.54 -14.53
N ASP A 166 14.83 5.07 -15.75
CA ASP A 166 13.81 5.58 -16.68
C ASP A 166 12.37 5.19 -16.31
N GLY A 167 12.19 4.17 -15.44
CA GLY A 167 10.90 3.67 -14.96
C GLY A 167 10.11 4.64 -14.09
N ILE A 168 10.69 5.78 -13.71
CA ILE A 168 10.02 6.82 -12.93
C ILE A 168 8.76 7.34 -13.62
N ARG A 169 8.76 7.41 -14.96
CA ARG A 169 7.65 7.90 -15.77
C ARG A 169 6.60 6.82 -16.10
N GLN A 170 6.91 5.55 -15.82
CA GLN A 170 6.07 4.41 -16.15
C GLN A 170 5.73 3.63 -14.87
N ALA A 171 4.64 4.04 -14.22
CA ALA A 171 4.16 3.28 -13.08
C ALA A 171 3.58 1.93 -13.52
N PRO A 172 3.86 0.83 -12.80
CA PRO A 172 3.23 -0.45 -13.07
C PRO A 172 1.71 -0.36 -12.88
N PRO A 173 0.93 -1.25 -13.52
CA PRO A 173 -0.51 -1.25 -13.35
C PRO A 173 -0.91 -1.63 -11.91
N SER A 174 -1.89 -0.91 -11.39
CA SER A 174 -2.51 -1.22 -10.11
C SER A 174 -3.25 -2.57 -10.18
N PRO A 175 -3.10 -3.45 -9.19
CA PRO A 175 -3.85 -4.69 -9.11
C PRO A 175 -5.35 -4.48 -8.90
N ILE A 176 -5.78 -3.25 -8.63
CA ILE A 176 -7.15 -2.89 -8.31
C ILE A 176 -7.95 -2.56 -9.57
N ASP A 177 -7.44 -1.63 -10.38
CA ASP A 177 -8.16 -1.10 -11.55
C ASP A 177 -7.38 -1.20 -12.87
N GLY A 178 -6.13 -1.69 -12.81
CA GLY A 178 -5.25 -1.80 -13.98
C GLY A 178 -4.67 -0.47 -14.48
N ARG A 179 -5.01 0.65 -13.85
CA ARG A 179 -4.43 1.96 -14.17
C ARG A 179 -3.01 2.07 -13.61
N PRO A 180 -2.18 3.03 -14.08
CA PRO A 180 -0.88 3.28 -13.48
C PRO A 180 -1.01 3.49 -11.96
N MET A 181 -0.19 2.79 -11.17
CA MET A 181 -0.19 2.92 -9.71
C MET A 181 0.07 4.37 -9.29
N ARG A 182 -0.69 4.86 -8.32
CA ARG A 182 -0.45 6.16 -7.71
C ARG A 182 0.89 6.13 -6.97
N ARG A 183 1.77 7.07 -7.30
CA ARG A 183 3.09 7.27 -6.73
C ARG A 183 3.19 8.68 -6.16
N LEU A 184 3.48 8.83 -4.88
CA LEU A 184 3.64 10.14 -4.25
C LEU A 184 5.12 10.44 -4.03
N GLY A 185 5.58 11.57 -4.53
CA GLY A 185 6.88 12.13 -4.17
C GLY A 185 6.86 12.75 -2.79
N LEU A 186 8.03 13.06 -2.24
CA LEU A 186 8.17 13.62 -0.89
C LEU A 186 7.30 14.88 -0.65
N PRO A 187 7.20 15.86 -1.56
CA PRO A 187 6.33 17.02 -1.33
C PRO A 187 4.87 16.64 -1.10
N ALA A 188 4.33 15.70 -1.90
CA ALA A 188 2.95 15.24 -1.74
C ALA A 188 2.74 14.44 -0.44
N VAL A 189 3.77 13.73 0.06
CA VAL A 189 3.72 13.07 1.37
C VAL A 189 3.71 14.11 2.49
N GLN A 190 4.47 15.19 2.37
CA GLN A 190 4.47 16.30 3.32
C GLN A 190 3.12 17.03 3.36
N GLU A 191 2.43 17.17 2.22
CA GLU A 191 1.05 17.68 2.17
C GLU A 191 0.09 16.76 2.94
N LEU A 192 0.18 15.42 2.75
CA LEU A 192 -0.63 14.46 3.51
C LEU A 192 -0.35 14.52 5.03
N ILE A 193 0.90 14.76 5.43
CA ILE A 193 1.26 14.94 6.85
C ILE A 193 0.55 16.18 7.40
N ALA A 194 0.61 17.31 6.69
CA ALA A 194 -0.02 18.55 7.12
C ALA A 194 -1.57 18.42 7.23
N GLU A 195 -2.20 17.72 6.28
CA GLU A 195 -3.63 17.40 6.31
C GLU A 195 -3.97 16.53 7.53
N ALA A 196 -3.21 15.45 7.78
CA ALA A 196 -3.43 14.55 8.91
C ALA A 196 -3.19 15.23 10.27
N GLU A 197 -2.26 16.17 10.36
CA GLU A 197 -2.04 17.00 11.55
C GLU A 197 -3.22 17.93 11.82
N ALA A 198 -3.77 18.55 10.78
CA ALA A 198 -4.95 19.41 10.88
C ALA A 198 -6.19 18.63 11.37
N ASP A 199 -6.36 17.39 10.91
CA ASP A 199 -7.46 16.51 11.31
C ASP A 199 -7.36 16.03 12.77
N LEU A 200 -6.18 16.08 13.37
CA LEU A 200 -5.91 15.73 14.77
C LEU A 200 -5.93 16.95 15.71
N ALA A 201 -5.92 18.15 15.15
CA ALA A 201 -6.01 19.37 15.96
C ALA A 201 -7.39 19.43 16.68
N PRO A 202 -7.44 19.85 17.96
CA PRO A 202 -8.71 20.01 18.62
C PRO A 202 -9.55 21.06 17.88
N SER A 203 -10.80 20.73 17.60
CA SER A 203 -11.78 21.70 17.10
C SER A 203 -12.05 22.71 18.23
N ASP A 204 -11.71 23.98 18.02
CA ASP A 204 -12.00 25.08 18.95
C ASP A 204 -13.51 25.28 19.15
#